data_d99cc70d67fc36273d41d53f066c50ab
#
_entry.id   d99cc70d67fc36273d41d53f066c50ab
#
_cell.length_a   1.000
_cell.length_b   1.000
_cell.length_c   1.000
_cell.angle_alpha   90.00
_cell.angle_beta   90.00
_cell.angle_gamma   90.00
#
_symmetry.space_group_name_H-M   'P 1'
#
loop_
_entity.id
_entity.type
_entity.pdbx_description
1 polymer ?
#
loop_
_entity_poly.entity_id
_entity_poly.type
_entity_poly.pdbx_seq_one_letter_code
_entity_poly.pdbx_strand_id
1 'polypeptide(L)'
;VKIAVIEYRSTPPKSALELIEAIERRNHTPVYLKAHILDAVITGGDISIYHGREEVNIDGAILRNIGFFLSLEVFMKRLGVLEALAQKTPVVNNPLASFTARDKWRCLLRLSTHGIPVPETLITENPFSAMRFVTSRKKAVLKPIMGSLGLGSTLISDPDTAFTISRSLKNIGIPSYYQIYLEKPGYDYRVFVVGDQVIGAMKRVSSYWKTNIAQGAQGIAVKAEEEPEVYELALKATRILGLEYAGVDIAYDTSTQKYFVLEVNAFPHWEGLRRATGVNPPDFIVEYVVNKAKR
;
A
#
# COMPACT_ATOMS: atom_id res chain seq x y z
N VAL A 1 -3.64 -6.76 -26.67
CA VAL A 1 -3.95 -5.51 -25.92
C VAL A 1 -2.68 -4.79 -25.52
N LYS A 2 -2.76 -3.46 -25.47
CA LYS A 2 -1.72 -2.57 -24.96
C LYS A 2 -1.92 -2.32 -23.49
N ILE A 3 -1.00 -2.76 -22.64
CA ILE A 3 -1.08 -2.59 -21.18
C ILE A 3 0.02 -1.64 -20.72
N ALA A 4 -0.39 -0.54 -20.07
CA ALA A 4 0.57 0.39 -19.50
C ALA A 4 1.02 -0.03 -18.09
N VAL A 5 2.30 0.19 -17.81
CA VAL A 5 2.86 0.19 -16.44
C VAL A 5 3.13 1.64 -16.07
N ILE A 6 2.34 2.17 -15.12
CA ILE A 6 2.45 3.55 -14.65
C ILE A 6 3.35 3.62 -13.44
N GLU A 7 4.45 4.31 -13.58
CA GLU A 7 5.48 4.46 -12.55
C GLU A 7 5.92 5.94 -12.51
N TYR A 8 6.55 6.34 -11.41
CA TYR A 8 7.07 7.71 -11.28
C TYR A 8 8.49 7.88 -11.85
N ARG A 9 9.34 6.86 -11.73
CA ARG A 9 10.75 6.92 -12.08
C ARG A 9 10.95 7.05 -13.61
N SER A 10 12.00 7.76 -14.01
CA SER A 10 12.35 7.91 -15.45
C SER A 10 12.84 6.59 -16.04
N THR A 11 13.61 5.81 -15.26
CA THR A 11 14.04 4.46 -15.61
C THR A 11 13.15 3.46 -14.90
N PRO A 12 12.58 2.46 -15.59
CA PRO A 12 11.77 1.43 -14.98
C PRO A 12 12.51 0.71 -13.84
N PRO A 13 11.99 0.70 -12.61
CA PRO A 13 12.55 -0.11 -11.53
C PRO A 13 12.30 -1.60 -11.78
N LYS A 14 13.02 -2.48 -11.08
CA LYS A 14 12.89 -3.94 -11.22
C LYS A 14 11.45 -4.42 -11.23
N SER A 15 10.60 -3.92 -10.32
CA SER A 15 9.18 -4.31 -10.28
C SER A 15 8.37 -3.90 -11.51
N ALA A 16 8.73 -2.79 -12.16
CA ALA A 16 8.10 -2.40 -13.42
C ALA A 16 8.61 -3.24 -14.58
N LEU A 17 9.92 -3.53 -14.63
CA LEU A 17 10.50 -4.44 -15.63
C LEU A 17 9.86 -5.82 -15.57
N GLU A 18 9.70 -6.39 -14.39
CA GLU A 18 9.05 -7.70 -14.19
C GLU A 18 7.59 -7.73 -14.69
N LEU A 19 6.85 -6.61 -14.56
CA LEU A 19 5.51 -6.48 -15.14
C LEU A 19 5.55 -6.37 -16.67
N ILE A 20 6.48 -5.58 -17.21
CA ILE A 20 6.70 -5.44 -18.66
C ILE A 20 6.99 -6.83 -19.27
N GLU A 21 7.95 -7.55 -18.70
CA GLU A 21 8.26 -8.93 -19.13
C GLU A 21 7.06 -9.88 -19.02
N ALA A 22 6.24 -9.76 -17.97
CA ALA A 22 5.04 -10.58 -17.80
C ALA A 22 3.95 -10.26 -18.85
N ILE A 23 3.86 -8.99 -19.30
CA ILE A 23 2.97 -8.56 -20.39
C ILE A 23 3.45 -9.17 -21.72
N GLU A 24 4.75 -9.06 -22.02
CA GLU A 24 5.37 -9.61 -23.24
C GLU A 24 5.24 -11.13 -23.35
N ARG A 25 5.52 -11.86 -22.24
CA ARG A 25 5.35 -13.33 -22.20
C ARG A 25 3.94 -13.80 -22.52
N ARG A 26 2.93 -12.93 -22.35
CA ARG A 26 1.52 -13.20 -22.69
C ARG A 26 1.11 -12.69 -24.09
N ASN A 27 2.08 -12.34 -24.92
CA ASN A 27 1.87 -11.77 -26.27
C ASN A 27 1.02 -10.49 -26.26
N HIS A 28 1.26 -9.61 -25.28
CA HIS A 28 0.65 -8.30 -25.20
C HIS A 28 1.73 -7.21 -25.32
N THR A 29 1.32 -5.98 -25.63
CA THR A 29 2.23 -4.87 -25.86
C THR A 29 2.37 -4.04 -24.58
N PRO A 30 3.54 -3.99 -23.93
CA PRO A 30 3.75 -3.13 -22.78
C PRO A 30 3.98 -1.68 -23.21
N VAL A 31 3.50 -0.74 -22.37
CA VAL A 31 3.78 0.69 -22.49
C VAL A 31 4.26 1.18 -21.13
N TYR A 32 5.37 1.92 -21.08
CA TYR A 32 5.86 2.50 -19.85
C TYR A 32 5.44 3.98 -19.76
N LEU A 33 4.62 4.34 -18.77
CA LEU A 33 4.14 5.69 -18.57
C LEU A 33 4.68 6.28 -17.26
N LYS A 34 5.18 7.52 -17.33
CA LYS A 34 5.68 8.25 -16.16
C LYS A 34 4.57 9.12 -15.59
N ALA A 35 4.09 8.79 -14.39
CA ALA A 35 2.94 9.43 -13.74
C ALA A 35 3.03 10.97 -13.67
N HIS A 36 4.23 11.55 -13.54
CA HIS A 36 4.41 12.99 -13.43
C HIS A 36 4.36 13.71 -14.79
N ILE A 37 4.53 12.97 -15.90
CA ILE A 37 4.49 13.50 -17.28
C ILE A 37 3.09 13.33 -17.91
N LEU A 38 2.21 12.57 -17.28
CA LEU A 38 0.84 12.45 -17.75
C LEU A 38 0.10 13.77 -17.59
N ASP A 39 -0.54 14.22 -18.66
CA ASP A 39 -1.40 15.39 -18.70
C ASP A 39 -2.80 15.02 -19.17
N ALA A 40 -3.81 15.78 -18.75
CA ALA A 40 -5.19 15.62 -19.19
C ALA A 40 -5.72 16.93 -19.74
N VAL A 41 -6.47 16.85 -20.83
CA VAL A 41 -7.15 18.00 -21.46
C VAL A 41 -8.64 17.69 -21.55
N ILE A 42 -9.46 18.63 -21.12
CA ILE A 42 -10.94 18.57 -21.25
C ILE A 42 -11.35 19.51 -22.36
N THR A 43 -12.02 18.98 -23.39
CA THR A 43 -12.53 19.79 -24.51
C THR A 43 -13.94 19.36 -24.87
N GLY A 44 -14.92 20.24 -24.65
CA GLY A 44 -16.32 19.96 -25.05
C GLY A 44 -16.97 18.77 -24.36
N GLY A 45 -16.46 18.34 -23.19
CA GLY A 45 -16.93 17.17 -22.45
C GLY A 45 -16.11 15.90 -22.69
N ASP A 46 -15.21 15.90 -23.68
CA ASP A 46 -14.25 14.81 -23.90
C ASP A 46 -12.97 15.03 -23.11
N ILE A 47 -12.34 13.92 -22.74
CA ILE A 47 -11.06 13.91 -22.02
C ILE A 47 -10.00 13.24 -22.88
N SER A 48 -8.90 13.94 -23.12
CA SER A 48 -7.69 13.37 -23.75
C SER A 48 -6.56 13.31 -22.75
N ILE A 49 -5.82 12.20 -22.76
CA ILE A 49 -4.67 11.97 -21.88
C ILE A 49 -3.41 11.95 -22.73
N TYR A 50 -2.39 12.66 -22.30
CA TYR A 50 -1.11 12.77 -23.00
C TYR A 50 0.04 12.31 -22.11
N HIS A 51 1.06 11.71 -22.73
CA HIS A 51 2.36 11.45 -22.13
C HIS A 51 3.42 12.24 -22.90
N GLY A 52 3.74 13.41 -22.43
CA GLY A 52 4.51 14.39 -23.18
C GLY A 52 3.69 14.96 -24.35
N ARG A 53 4.11 14.69 -25.59
CA ARG A 53 3.39 15.16 -26.80
C ARG A 53 2.48 14.10 -27.43
N GLU A 54 2.54 12.88 -26.95
CA GLU A 54 1.80 11.74 -27.53
C GLU A 54 0.51 11.49 -26.76
N GLU A 55 -0.60 11.32 -27.48
CA GLU A 55 -1.85 10.90 -26.87
C GLU A 55 -1.75 9.45 -26.40
N VAL A 56 -2.20 9.18 -25.16
CA VAL A 56 -2.17 7.86 -24.56
C VAL A 56 -3.30 7.00 -25.12
N ASN A 57 -2.93 5.98 -25.86
CA ASN A 57 -3.86 4.99 -26.41
C ASN A 57 -3.48 3.59 -25.89
N ILE A 58 -4.18 3.12 -24.86
CA ILE A 58 -3.96 1.85 -24.16
C ILE A 58 -5.28 1.17 -23.82
N ASP A 59 -5.26 -0.15 -23.67
CA ASP A 59 -6.44 -0.94 -23.34
C ASP A 59 -6.59 -1.17 -21.82
N GLY A 60 -5.51 -0.99 -21.05
CA GLY A 60 -5.50 -1.12 -19.61
C GLY A 60 -4.20 -0.62 -19.00
N ALA A 61 -4.18 -0.37 -17.69
CA ALA A 61 -3.00 0.11 -17.00
C ALA A 61 -2.82 -0.56 -15.63
N ILE A 62 -1.55 -0.77 -15.25
CA ILE A 62 -1.12 -1.20 -13.92
C ILE A 62 -0.48 0.00 -13.23
N LEU A 63 -1.11 0.49 -12.18
CA LEU A 63 -0.58 1.60 -11.39
C LEU A 63 0.39 1.05 -10.34
N ARG A 64 1.69 1.40 -10.47
CA ARG A 64 2.76 0.93 -9.57
C ARG A 64 3.29 1.98 -8.62
N ASN A 65 3.28 3.24 -9.05
CA ASN A 65 3.78 4.30 -8.21
C ASN A 65 3.35 5.66 -8.78
N ILE A 66 2.96 6.56 -7.90
CA ILE A 66 2.56 7.93 -8.25
C ILE A 66 3.58 8.97 -7.77
N GLY A 67 4.71 8.52 -7.22
CA GLY A 67 5.81 9.35 -6.77
C GLY A 67 5.58 10.02 -5.43
N PHE A 68 6.51 10.91 -5.09
CA PHE A 68 6.42 11.76 -3.91
C PHE A 68 5.66 13.04 -4.24
N PHE A 69 4.91 13.54 -3.28
CA PHE A 69 4.17 14.78 -3.39
C PHE A 69 4.94 15.88 -2.67
N LEU A 70 5.31 16.91 -3.42
CA LEU A 70 6.03 18.09 -2.89
C LEU A 70 5.06 19.19 -2.45
N SER A 71 3.85 19.21 -3.05
CA SER A 71 2.78 20.13 -2.69
C SER A 71 1.41 19.48 -2.89
N LEU A 72 0.38 20.10 -2.33
CA LEU A 72 -1.01 19.67 -2.50
C LEU A 72 -1.43 19.70 -3.97
N GLU A 73 -1.01 20.73 -4.71
CA GLU A 73 -1.36 20.92 -6.13
C GLU A 73 -0.77 19.82 -7.02
N VAL A 74 0.49 19.43 -6.77
CA VAL A 74 1.11 18.30 -7.47
C VAL A 74 0.37 16.99 -7.20
N PHE A 75 -0.06 16.79 -5.97
CA PHE A 75 -0.89 15.65 -5.60
C PHE A 75 -2.22 15.65 -6.34
N MET A 76 -2.96 16.78 -6.29
CA MET A 76 -4.25 16.92 -6.97
C MET A 76 -4.13 16.70 -8.48
N LYS A 77 -3.09 17.27 -9.11
CA LYS A 77 -2.81 17.05 -10.53
C LYS A 77 -2.61 15.58 -10.87
N ARG A 78 -1.75 14.87 -10.13
CA ARG A 78 -1.46 13.46 -10.43
C ARG A 78 -2.67 12.57 -10.21
N LEU A 79 -3.38 12.77 -9.11
CA LEU A 79 -4.59 12.01 -8.82
C LEU A 79 -5.67 12.29 -9.88
N GLY A 80 -5.96 13.56 -10.18
CA GLY A 80 -6.97 13.94 -11.16
C GLY A 80 -6.70 13.42 -12.58
N VAL A 81 -5.44 13.45 -13.03
CA VAL A 81 -5.08 12.88 -14.34
C VAL A 81 -5.25 11.36 -14.36
N LEU A 82 -4.88 10.67 -13.27
CA LEU A 82 -5.07 9.22 -13.19
C LEU A 82 -6.54 8.82 -13.07
N GLU A 83 -7.37 9.62 -12.38
CA GLU A 83 -8.83 9.43 -12.34
C GLU A 83 -9.44 9.66 -13.73
N ALA A 84 -8.98 10.69 -14.47
CA ALA A 84 -9.39 10.94 -15.85
C ALA A 84 -9.03 9.76 -16.76
N LEU A 85 -7.82 9.21 -16.63
CA LEU A 85 -7.42 7.98 -17.37
C LEU A 85 -8.31 6.79 -16.98
N ALA A 86 -8.66 6.64 -15.71
CA ALA A 86 -9.50 5.54 -15.23
C ALA A 86 -10.95 5.61 -15.70
N GLN A 87 -11.42 6.76 -16.21
CA GLN A 87 -12.71 6.88 -16.88
C GLN A 87 -12.68 6.32 -18.32
N LYS A 88 -11.51 6.29 -18.95
CA LYS A 88 -11.34 5.85 -20.35
C LYS A 88 -10.91 4.39 -20.47
N THR A 89 -10.15 3.88 -19.50
CA THR A 89 -9.57 2.54 -19.54
C THR A 89 -9.39 1.99 -18.12
N PRO A 90 -9.48 0.66 -17.93
CA PRO A 90 -9.22 0.06 -16.62
C PRO A 90 -7.82 0.41 -16.09
N VAL A 91 -7.76 1.05 -14.93
CA VAL A 91 -6.51 1.33 -14.18
C VAL A 91 -6.51 0.49 -12.91
N VAL A 92 -5.58 -0.42 -12.78
CA VAL A 92 -5.41 -1.36 -11.66
C VAL A 92 -4.10 -1.03 -10.92
N ASN A 93 -4.12 -0.62 -9.65
CA ASN A 93 -5.28 -0.36 -8.79
C ASN A 93 -5.99 0.95 -9.18
N ASN A 94 -7.28 1.03 -8.80
CA ASN A 94 -7.99 2.31 -8.87
C ASN A 94 -7.20 3.43 -8.20
N PRO A 95 -7.04 4.62 -8.82
CA PRO A 95 -6.21 5.70 -8.28
C PRO A 95 -6.63 6.18 -6.90
N LEU A 96 -7.92 6.41 -6.67
CA LEU A 96 -8.44 6.90 -5.38
C LEU A 96 -8.31 5.84 -4.28
N ALA A 97 -8.58 4.57 -4.60
CA ALA A 97 -8.37 3.45 -3.69
C ALA A 97 -6.89 3.31 -3.29
N SER A 98 -5.98 3.45 -4.27
CA SER A 98 -4.53 3.43 -4.04
C SER A 98 -4.10 4.56 -3.11
N PHE A 99 -4.65 5.75 -3.29
CA PHE A 99 -4.38 6.88 -2.41
C PHE A 99 -4.90 6.65 -0.99
N THR A 100 -6.13 6.16 -0.85
CA THR A 100 -6.73 5.82 0.45
C THR A 100 -5.88 4.81 1.21
N ALA A 101 -5.37 3.78 0.53
CA ALA A 101 -4.51 2.77 1.13
C ALA A 101 -3.12 3.32 1.54
N ARG A 102 -2.58 4.30 0.81
CA ARG A 102 -1.29 4.92 1.14
C ARG A 102 -1.34 5.85 2.36
N ASP A 103 -2.48 6.44 2.63
CA ASP A 103 -2.73 7.22 3.84
C ASP A 103 -3.07 6.24 4.98
N LYS A 104 -2.12 6.01 5.88
CA LYS A 104 -2.28 5.05 6.98
C LYS A 104 -3.52 5.33 7.84
N TRP A 105 -3.83 6.60 8.06
CA TRP A 105 -5.01 6.97 8.85
C TRP A 105 -6.31 6.63 8.11
N ARG A 106 -6.45 7.09 6.86
CA ARG A 106 -7.65 6.80 6.05
C ARG A 106 -7.83 5.31 5.80
N CYS A 107 -6.74 4.59 5.58
CA CYS A 107 -6.75 3.14 5.44
C CYS A 107 -7.38 2.48 6.67
N LEU A 108 -6.83 2.73 7.87
CA LEU A 108 -7.33 2.11 9.09
C LEU A 108 -8.72 2.62 9.48
N LEU A 109 -9.03 3.90 9.27
CA LEU A 109 -10.36 4.45 9.49
C LEU A 109 -11.41 3.69 8.66
N ARG A 110 -11.15 3.51 7.35
CA ARG A 110 -12.08 2.80 6.47
C ARG A 110 -12.23 1.33 6.86
N LEU A 111 -11.14 0.66 7.21
CA LEU A 111 -11.19 -0.73 7.67
C LEU A 111 -11.98 -0.87 8.98
N SER A 112 -11.69 -0.03 9.98
CA SER A 112 -12.33 -0.05 11.29
C SER A 112 -13.83 0.20 11.20
N THR A 113 -14.27 1.17 10.39
CA THR A 113 -15.69 1.48 10.19
C THR A 113 -16.47 0.37 9.46
N HIS A 114 -15.77 -0.60 8.85
CA HIS A 114 -16.34 -1.80 8.23
C HIS A 114 -16.08 -3.07 9.04
N GLY A 115 -15.73 -2.95 10.34
CA GLY A 115 -15.60 -4.07 11.24
C GLY A 115 -14.31 -4.89 11.12
N ILE A 116 -13.31 -4.42 10.40
CA ILE A 116 -11.99 -5.06 10.38
C ILE A 116 -11.21 -4.66 11.64
N PRO A 117 -10.67 -5.62 12.40
CA PRO A 117 -9.84 -5.32 13.56
C PRO A 117 -8.57 -4.55 13.13
N VAL A 118 -8.38 -3.37 13.69
CA VAL A 118 -7.18 -2.54 13.50
C VAL A 118 -6.65 -2.12 14.87
N PRO A 119 -5.34 -1.91 15.05
CA PRO A 119 -4.80 -1.44 16.31
C PRO A 119 -5.32 -0.06 16.66
N GLU A 120 -5.52 0.22 17.94
CA GLU A 120 -5.89 1.56 18.39
C GLU A 120 -4.85 2.57 17.92
N THR A 121 -5.31 3.65 17.32
CA THR A 121 -4.46 4.61 16.60
C THR A 121 -4.88 6.03 16.90
N LEU A 122 -3.91 6.89 17.16
CA LEU A 122 -4.07 8.33 17.34
C LEU A 122 -3.41 9.07 16.18
N ILE A 123 -4.13 10.01 15.57
CA ILE A 123 -3.55 11.06 14.74
C ILE A 123 -3.78 12.41 15.40
N THR A 124 -2.75 13.25 15.50
CA THR A 124 -2.85 14.52 16.25
C THR A 124 -1.80 15.54 15.84
N GLU A 125 -2.15 16.81 15.96
CA GLU A 125 -1.22 17.94 15.94
C GLU A 125 -0.97 18.51 17.37
N ASN A 126 -1.57 17.89 18.41
CA ASN A 126 -1.43 18.31 19.78
C ASN A 126 -0.44 17.42 20.54
N PRO A 127 0.75 17.92 20.93
CA PRO A 127 1.76 17.14 21.66
C PRO A 127 1.26 16.56 22.99
N PHE A 128 0.35 17.26 23.68
CA PHE A 128 -0.23 16.76 24.93
C PHE A 128 -1.15 15.53 24.69
N SER A 129 -1.81 15.46 23.53
CA SER A 129 -2.59 14.27 23.17
C SER A 129 -1.68 13.07 22.92
N ALA A 130 -0.53 13.25 22.27
CA ALA A 130 0.49 12.23 22.11
C ALA A 130 1.02 11.73 23.46
N MET A 131 1.37 12.67 24.36
CA MET A 131 1.82 12.35 25.72
C MET A 131 0.77 11.52 26.47
N ARG A 132 -0.51 11.96 26.51
CA ARG A 132 -1.59 11.22 27.16
C ARG A 132 -1.79 9.83 26.57
N PHE A 133 -1.70 9.68 25.25
CA PHE A 133 -1.83 8.38 24.57
C PHE A 133 -0.75 7.41 25.05
N VAL A 134 0.52 7.82 25.07
CA VAL A 134 1.63 6.98 25.54
C VAL A 134 1.51 6.71 27.06
N THR A 135 1.12 7.70 27.87
CA THR A 135 0.86 7.49 29.31
C THR A 135 -0.16 6.39 29.55
N SER A 136 -1.29 6.45 28.85
CA SER A 136 -2.40 5.49 29.03
C SER A 136 -2.11 4.11 28.45
N ARG A 137 -1.34 4.01 27.38
CA ARG A 137 -1.05 2.75 26.66
C ARG A 137 0.32 2.16 26.96
N LYS A 138 1.17 2.86 27.72
CA LYS A 138 2.54 2.50 28.13
C LYS A 138 3.53 2.36 26.98
N LYS A 139 3.12 1.80 25.85
CA LYS A 139 3.94 1.62 24.64
C LYS A 139 3.13 1.96 23.39
N ALA A 140 3.69 2.76 22.51
CA ALA A 140 3.12 3.07 21.21
C ALA A 140 4.21 3.12 20.13
N VAL A 141 3.83 2.91 18.89
CA VAL A 141 4.71 3.06 17.73
C VAL A 141 4.35 4.36 17.02
N LEU A 142 5.26 5.32 17.04
CA LEU A 142 5.19 6.49 16.17
C LEU A 142 5.56 6.07 14.76
N LYS A 143 4.75 6.42 13.78
CA LYS A 143 4.96 6.09 12.36
C LYS A 143 4.80 7.34 11.50
N PRO A 144 5.52 7.48 10.37
CA PRO A 144 5.17 8.47 9.37
C PRO A 144 3.82 8.12 8.76
N ILE A 145 2.94 9.11 8.57
CA ILE A 145 1.63 8.91 7.93
C ILE A 145 1.82 8.35 6.53
N MET A 146 2.74 8.92 5.77
CA MET A 146 3.18 8.42 4.47
C MET A 146 4.61 7.87 4.61
N GLY A 147 4.79 6.59 4.39
CA GLY A 147 6.09 5.93 4.51
C GLY A 147 5.98 4.44 4.18
N SER A 148 7.11 3.80 3.94
CA SER A 148 7.20 2.38 3.59
C SER A 148 8.41 1.72 4.23
N LEU A 149 8.50 0.39 4.15
CA LEU A 149 9.64 -0.43 4.58
C LEU A 149 9.94 -0.36 6.10
N GLY A 150 9.02 0.13 6.92
CA GLY A 150 9.24 0.32 8.37
C GLY A 150 10.23 1.43 8.71
N LEU A 151 10.69 2.20 7.72
CA LEU A 151 11.56 3.34 7.95
C LEU A 151 10.79 4.47 8.65
N GLY A 152 11.43 5.13 9.62
CA GLY A 152 10.83 6.18 10.41
C GLY A 152 9.86 5.71 11.51
N SER A 153 9.59 4.40 11.63
CA SER A 153 8.82 3.88 12.76
C SER A 153 9.67 3.76 14.02
N THR A 154 9.17 4.31 15.13
CA THR A 154 9.91 4.37 16.41
C THR A 154 9.02 3.90 17.54
N LEU A 155 9.53 3.00 18.39
CA LEU A 155 8.84 2.57 19.61
C LEU A 155 9.02 3.64 20.69
N ILE A 156 7.94 4.11 21.28
CA ILE A 156 7.89 5.14 22.29
C ILE A 156 7.20 4.58 23.54
N SER A 157 7.88 4.64 24.69
CA SER A 157 7.36 4.24 26.00
C SER A 157 7.39 5.37 27.02
N ASP A 158 8.14 6.43 26.73
CA ASP A 158 8.24 7.60 27.60
C ASP A 158 7.31 8.73 27.10
N PRO A 159 6.37 9.22 27.93
CA PRO A 159 5.45 10.29 27.57
C PRO A 159 6.11 11.62 27.22
N ASP A 160 7.21 11.99 27.88
CA ASP A 160 7.93 13.24 27.61
C ASP A 160 8.62 13.18 26.25
N THR A 161 9.14 12.01 25.88
CA THR A 161 9.65 11.75 24.52
C THR A 161 8.54 11.90 23.47
N ALA A 162 7.35 11.37 23.74
CA ALA A 162 6.20 11.51 22.83
C ALA A 162 5.81 12.99 22.66
N PHE A 163 5.78 13.75 23.75
CA PHE A 163 5.52 15.20 23.72
C PHE A 163 6.58 15.93 22.88
N THR A 164 7.86 15.69 23.16
CA THR A 164 8.98 16.40 22.53
C THR A 164 9.01 16.14 21.01
N ILE A 165 8.85 14.88 20.57
CA ILE A 165 8.84 14.54 19.16
C ILE A 165 7.61 15.15 18.48
N SER A 166 6.42 15.03 19.08
CA SER A 166 5.19 15.58 18.48
C SER A 166 5.22 17.10 18.39
N ARG A 167 5.85 17.79 19.36
CA ARG A 167 6.07 19.23 19.29
C ARG A 167 7.01 19.60 18.15
N SER A 168 8.09 18.83 17.95
CA SER A 168 9.04 19.06 16.87
C SER A 168 8.39 18.85 15.49
N LEU A 169 7.59 17.78 15.33
CA LEU A 169 6.84 17.52 14.10
C LEU A 169 5.82 18.63 13.82
N LYS A 170 5.07 19.07 14.83
CA LYS A 170 4.12 20.19 14.72
C LYS A 170 4.80 21.47 14.20
N ASN A 171 5.99 21.79 14.70
CA ASN A 171 6.71 23.01 14.32
C ASN A 171 7.10 23.03 12.82
N ILE A 172 7.13 21.87 12.17
CA ILE A 172 7.39 21.74 10.72
C ILE A 172 6.12 21.33 9.93
N GLY A 173 4.93 21.47 10.54
CA GLY A 173 3.65 21.20 9.89
C GLY A 173 3.34 19.74 9.66
N ILE A 174 3.96 18.81 10.39
CA ILE A 174 3.72 17.37 10.27
C ILE A 174 2.89 16.87 11.46
N PRO A 175 1.69 16.30 11.22
CA PRO A 175 0.93 15.67 12.29
C PRO A 175 1.58 14.36 12.75
N SER A 176 1.38 14.04 14.03
CA SER A 176 1.88 12.82 14.65
C SER A 176 0.88 11.68 14.49
N TYR A 177 1.39 10.48 14.19
CA TYR A 177 0.59 9.25 14.05
C TYR A 177 1.16 8.18 14.98
N TYR A 178 0.41 7.85 16.03
CA TYR A 178 0.75 6.84 17.02
C TYR A 178 -0.20 5.66 16.92
N GLN A 179 0.35 4.46 17.02
CA GLN A 179 -0.40 3.21 17.08
C GLN A 179 0.03 2.43 18.31
N ILE A 180 -0.91 1.79 19.02
CA ILE A 180 -0.52 0.93 20.15
C ILE A 180 0.50 -0.10 19.70
N TYR A 181 1.42 -0.43 20.60
CA TYR A 181 2.33 -1.55 20.38
C TYR A 181 1.58 -2.86 20.60
N LEU A 182 1.63 -3.77 19.63
CA LEU A 182 1.09 -5.12 19.74
C LEU A 182 2.20 -6.09 20.17
N GLU A 183 1.91 -6.93 21.14
CA GLU A 183 2.82 -7.99 21.60
C GLU A 183 2.79 -9.16 20.61
N LYS A 184 3.64 -9.06 19.56
CA LYS A 184 3.71 -10.07 18.50
C LYS A 184 4.55 -11.28 18.93
N PRO A 185 4.25 -12.49 18.43
CA PRO A 185 5.02 -13.71 18.75
C PRO A 185 6.34 -13.83 17.96
N GLY A 186 6.99 -12.69 17.63
CA GLY A 186 8.23 -12.66 16.84
C GLY A 186 8.01 -12.67 15.32
N TYR A 187 6.76 -12.58 14.87
CA TYR A 187 6.42 -12.50 13.45
C TYR A 187 5.15 -11.68 13.21
N ASP A 188 4.94 -11.31 11.96
CA ASP A 188 3.67 -10.87 11.39
C ASP A 188 3.44 -11.55 10.03
N TYR A 189 2.29 -11.31 9.43
CA TYR A 189 1.92 -11.88 8.14
C TYR A 189 1.96 -10.83 7.05
N ARG A 190 2.47 -11.20 5.88
CA ARG A 190 2.29 -10.52 4.61
C ARG A 190 1.47 -11.41 3.69
N VAL A 191 0.27 -10.96 3.35
CA VAL A 191 -0.65 -11.65 2.44
C VAL A 191 -0.75 -10.87 1.15
N PHE A 192 -0.62 -11.54 0.01
CA PHE A 192 -0.75 -10.91 -1.30
C PHE A 192 -2.06 -11.32 -1.96
N VAL A 193 -2.88 -10.32 -2.26
CA VAL A 193 -4.21 -10.48 -2.89
C VAL A 193 -4.16 -9.96 -4.31
N VAL A 194 -4.80 -10.66 -5.24
CA VAL A 194 -5.08 -10.17 -6.61
C VAL A 194 -6.51 -10.57 -6.97
N GLY A 195 -7.33 -9.59 -7.32
CA GLY A 195 -8.77 -9.82 -7.49
C GLY A 195 -9.43 -10.31 -6.21
N ASP A 196 -10.12 -11.42 -6.31
CA ASP A 196 -10.84 -12.06 -5.19
C ASP A 196 -10.08 -13.25 -4.59
N GLN A 197 -8.79 -13.38 -4.83
CA GLN A 197 -7.99 -14.50 -4.34
C GLN A 197 -6.70 -14.06 -3.64
N VAL A 198 -6.31 -14.79 -2.60
CA VAL A 198 -4.97 -14.73 -2.03
C VAL A 198 -4.06 -15.60 -2.90
N ILE A 199 -3.07 -14.98 -3.54
CA ILE A 199 -2.10 -15.68 -4.39
C ILE A 199 -0.90 -16.23 -3.62
N GLY A 200 -0.70 -15.74 -2.39
CA GLY A 200 0.35 -16.22 -1.49
C GLY A 200 0.37 -15.46 -0.17
N ALA A 201 0.83 -16.13 0.87
CA ALA A 201 1.01 -15.57 2.19
C ALA A 201 2.34 -16.05 2.81
N MET A 202 2.93 -15.21 3.66
CA MET A 202 4.13 -15.56 4.43
C MET A 202 4.11 -14.96 5.82
N LYS A 203 4.68 -15.68 6.78
CA LYS A 203 5.14 -15.12 8.06
C LYS A 203 6.46 -14.40 7.82
N ARG A 204 6.61 -13.19 8.35
CA ARG A 204 7.88 -12.46 8.38
C ARG A 204 8.44 -12.57 9.79
N VAL A 205 9.39 -13.46 9.98
CA VAL A 205 9.98 -13.79 11.29
C VAL A 205 11.18 -12.89 11.55
N SER A 206 11.23 -12.28 12.72
CA SER A 206 12.34 -11.42 13.15
C SER A 206 12.53 -11.51 14.67
N SER A 207 13.77 -11.49 15.12
CA SER A 207 14.12 -11.33 16.54
C SER A 207 13.93 -9.91 17.04
N TYR A 208 13.68 -8.97 16.14
CA TYR A 208 13.45 -7.56 16.44
C TYR A 208 11.94 -7.24 16.34
N TRP A 209 11.47 -6.20 17.04
CA TRP A 209 10.05 -5.83 17.01
C TRP A 209 9.52 -5.43 15.63
N LYS A 210 10.41 -4.96 14.72
CA LYS A 210 10.09 -4.72 13.31
C LYS A 210 10.26 -6.02 12.51
N THR A 211 9.22 -6.39 11.79
CA THR A 211 9.14 -7.65 11.03
C THR A 211 9.22 -7.43 9.51
N ASN A 212 9.66 -6.26 9.05
CA ASN A 212 9.80 -5.97 7.62
C ASN A 212 10.98 -6.74 7.00
N ILE A 213 10.78 -7.34 5.82
CA ILE A 213 11.85 -8.05 5.07
C ILE A 213 13.05 -7.12 4.81
N ALA A 214 12.80 -5.84 4.48
CA ALA A 214 13.85 -4.85 4.30
C ALA A 214 14.69 -4.56 5.56
N GLN A 215 14.21 -5.01 6.74
CA GLN A 215 14.90 -4.91 8.03
C GLN A 215 15.52 -6.25 8.46
N GLY A 216 15.64 -7.23 7.55
CA GLY A 216 16.29 -8.52 7.78
C GLY A 216 15.38 -9.67 8.25
N ALA A 217 14.06 -9.50 8.23
CA ALA A 217 13.13 -10.59 8.56
C ALA A 217 13.18 -11.72 7.52
N GLN A 218 13.03 -12.96 7.98
CA GLN A 218 12.86 -14.13 7.13
C GLN A 218 11.40 -14.34 6.73
N GLY A 219 11.15 -14.65 5.45
CA GLY A 219 9.83 -15.04 4.95
C GLY A 219 9.66 -16.55 5.00
N ILE A 220 8.58 -17.02 5.64
CA ILE A 220 8.17 -18.44 5.67
C ILE A 220 6.77 -18.53 5.06
N ALA A 221 6.60 -19.37 4.03
CA ALA A 221 5.29 -19.58 3.40
C ALA A 221 4.24 -20.05 4.43
N VAL A 222 3.01 -19.62 4.24
CA VAL A 222 1.85 -20.01 5.08
C VAL A 222 0.72 -20.40 4.13
N LYS A 223 0.03 -21.49 4.46
CA LYS A 223 -1.13 -21.99 3.71
C LYS A 223 -2.44 -21.54 4.34
N ALA A 224 -3.50 -21.52 3.54
CA ALA A 224 -4.84 -21.12 3.99
C ALA A 224 -5.39 -22.02 5.08
N GLU A 225 -5.09 -23.32 5.03
CA GLU A 225 -5.52 -24.32 6.01
C GLU A 225 -4.88 -24.08 7.39
N GLU A 226 -3.68 -23.48 7.41
CA GLU A 226 -2.94 -23.20 8.66
C GLU A 226 -3.44 -21.91 9.33
N GLU A 227 -3.83 -20.91 8.54
CA GLU A 227 -4.19 -19.56 9.02
C GLU A 227 -5.40 -18.99 8.24
N PRO A 228 -6.58 -19.64 8.30
CA PRO A 228 -7.74 -19.25 7.48
C PRO A 228 -8.23 -17.83 7.79
N GLU A 229 -8.18 -17.38 9.05
CA GLU A 229 -8.59 -16.03 9.46
C GLU A 229 -7.71 -14.95 8.85
N VAL A 230 -6.40 -15.21 8.71
CA VAL A 230 -5.44 -14.27 8.07
C VAL A 230 -5.79 -14.08 6.60
N TYR A 231 -6.14 -15.15 5.88
CA TYR A 231 -6.55 -15.10 4.49
C TYR A 231 -7.87 -14.34 4.30
N GLU A 232 -8.85 -14.62 5.17
CA GLU A 232 -10.15 -13.94 5.14
C GLU A 232 -10.04 -12.44 5.42
N LEU A 233 -9.27 -12.06 6.44
CA LEU A 233 -9.03 -10.66 6.78
C LEU A 233 -8.36 -9.91 5.63
N ALA A 234 -7.37 -10.53 4.96
CA ALA A 234 -6.68 -9.91 3.83
C ALA A 234 -7.61 -9.66 2.65
N LEU A 235 -8.45 -10.64 2.29
CA LEU A 235 -9.45 -10.49 1.23
C LEU A 235 -10.47 -9.40 1.56
N LYS A 236 -11.03 -9.40 2.76
CA LYS A 236 -11.99 -8.39 3.22
C LYS A 236 -11.37 -6.98 3.21
N ALA A 237 -10.16 -6.83 3.75
CA ALA A 237 -9.47 -5.54 3.80
C ALA A 237 -9.20 -4.98 2.40
N THR A 238 -8.73 -5.82 1.47
CA THR A 238 -8.47 -5.43 0.07
C THR A 238 -9.75 -4.96 -0.60
N ARG A 239 -10.85 -5.71 -0.45
CA ARG A 239 -12.16 -5.40 -1.04
C ARG A 239 -12.77 -4.11 -0.46
N ILE A 240 -12.72 -3.90 0.86
CA ILE A 240 -13.22 -2.70 1.53
C ILE A 240 -12.51 -1.44 1.03
N LEU A 241 -11.23 -1.53 0.77
CA LEU A 241 -10.45 -0.41 0.22
C LEU A 241 -10.67 -0.19 -1.28
N GLY A 242 -11.30 -1.13 -1.98
CA GLY A 242 -11.52 -1.06 -3.43
C GLY A 242 -10.25 -1.30 -4.24
N LEU A 243 -9.30 -2.06 -3.67
CA LEU A 243 -8.06 -2.44 -4.37
C LEU A 243 -8.26 -3.72 -5.15
N GLU A 244 -7.62 -3.81 -6.31
CA GLU A 244 -7.61 -5.00 -7.16
C GLU A 244 -6.37 -5.87 -6.93
N TYR A 245 -5.29 -5.31 -6.41
CA TYR A 245 -4.19 -6.08 -5.85
C TYR A 245 -3.60 -5.36 -4.64
N ALA A 246 -3.17 -6.11 -3.65
CA ALA A 246 -2.64 -5.54 -2.41
C ALA A 246 -1.67 -6.48 -1.69
N GLY A 247 -0.79 -5.89 -0.89
CA GLY A 247 -0.05 -6.59 0.15
C GLY A 247 -0.61 -6.18 1.52
N VAL A 248 -1.23 -7.11 2.22
CA VAL A 248 -1.87 -6.86 3.52
C VAL A 248 -0.94 -7.32 4.64
N ASP A 249 -0.66 -6.44 5.58
CA ASP A 249 0.13 -6.72 6.78
C ASP A 249 -0.79 -6.97 7.96
N ILE A 250 -0.71 -8.18 8.55
CA ILE A 250 -1.55 -8.63 9.66
C ILE A 250 -0.66 -9.07 10.81
N ALA A 251 -0.96 -8.63 12.02
CA ALA A 251 -0.29 -9.08 13.23
C ALA A 251 -1.25 -9.85 14.13
N TYR A 252 -0.73 -10.90 14.76
CA TYR A 252 -1.37 -11.54 15.90
C TYR A 252 -0.86 -10.89 17.17
N ASP A 253 -1.76 -10.40 18.01
CA ASP A 253 -1.41 -9.87 19.32
C ASP A 253 -1.63 -10.96 20.40
N THR A 254 -0.55 -11.38 21.03
CA THR A 254 -0.57 -12.45 22.02
C THR A 254 -1.27 -12.05 23.32
N SER A 255 -1.35 -10.74 23.61
CA SER A 255 -1.98 -10.24 24.83
C SER A 255 -3.52 -10.29 24.75
N THR A 256 -4.08 -10.05 23.58
CA THR A 256 -5.53 -10.07 23.31
C THR A 256 -6.01 -11.31 22.58
N GLN A 257 -5.08 -12.13 22.07
CA GLN A 257 -5.33 -13.31 21.24
C GLN A 257 -6.17 -13.00 19.99
N LYS A 258 -5.86 -11.86 19.31
CA LYS A 258 -6.59 -11.40 18.14
C LYS A 258 -5.64 -11.01 17.00
N TYR A 259 -6.15 -11.13 15.77
CA TYR A 259 -5.50 -10.59 14.59
C TYR A 259 -5.89 -9.14 14.36
N PHE A 260 -4.94 -8.35 13.89
CA PHE A 260 -5.12 -6.94 13.53
C PHE A 260 -4.51 -6.65 12.16
N VAL A 261 -5.25 -5.96 11.31
CA VAL A 261 -4.68 -5.42 10.07
C VAL A 261 -3.89 -4.16 10.40
N LEU A 262 -2.58 -4.21 10.14
CA LEU A 262 -1.65 -3.12 10.42
C LEU A 262 -1.60 -2.09 9.29
N GLU A 263 -1.65 -2.58 8.05
CA GLU A 263 -1.45 -1.78 6.84
C GLU A 263 -1.92 -2.56 5.61
N VAL A 264 -2.44 -1.86 4.61
CA VAL A 264 -2.70 -2.40 3.27
C VAL A 264 -1.92 -1.60 2.25
N ASN A 265 -1.03 -2.27 1.53
CA ASN A 265 -0.16 -1.65 0.54
C ASN A 265 -0.74 -1.80 -0.86
N ALA A 266 -1.10 -0.68 -1.51
CA ALA A 266 -1.57 -0.66 -2.90
C ALA A 266 -0.45 -0.93 -3.92
N PHE A 267 0.80 -0.71 -3.55
CA PHE A 267 1.98 -0.94 -4.39
C PHE A 267 2.98 -1.88 -3.70
N PRO A 268 2.56 -3.11 -3.40
CA PRO A 268 3.38 -4.02 -2.61
C PRO A 268 4.64 -4.46 -3.36
N HIS A 269 5.73 -4.62 -2.61
CA HIS A 269 6.89 -5.36 -3.08
C HIS A 269 6.63 -6.85 -2.90
N TRP A 270 7.05 -7.67 -3.86
CA TRP A 270 6.76 -9.09 -3.90
C TRP A 270 7.99 -10.02 -3.86
N GLU A 271 9.19 -9.47 -3.85
CA GLU A 271 10.41 -10.27 -3.89
C GLU A 271 10.53 -11.24 -2.69
N GLY A 272 10.17 -10.76 -1.48
CA GLY A 272 10.14 -11.59 -0.28
C GLY A 272 9.11 -12.70 -0.36
N LEU A 273 7.90 -12.40 -0.85
CA LEU A 273 6.86 -13.39 -1.06
C LEU A 273 7.28 -14.44 -2.08
N ARG A 274 7.83 -14.02 -3.22
CA ARG A 274 8.34 -14.94 -4.27
C ARG A 274 9.39 -15.89 -3.73
N ARG A 275 10.33 -15.38 -2.92
CA ARG A 275 11.35 -16.24 -2.27
C ARG A 275 10.75 -17.25 -1.31
N ALA A 276 9.74 -16.85 -0.55
CA ALA A 276 9.12 -17.71 0.46
C ALA A 276 8.17 -18.75 -0.16
N THR A 277 7.41 -18.39 -1.20
CA THR A 277 6.30 -19.19 -1.72
C THR A 277 6.52 -19.76 -3.12
N GLY A 278 7.49 -19.24 -3.88
CA GLY A 278 7.66 -19.54 -5.32
C GLY A 278 6.65 -18.83 -6.24
N VAL A 279 5.66 -18.16 -5.69
CA VAL A 279 4.62 -17.46 -6.47
C VAL A 279 5.20 -16.22 -7.13
N ASN A 280 4.81 -15.96 -8.38
CA ASN A 280 5.22 -14.79 -9.16
C ASN A 280 4.07 -13.77 -9.31
N PRO A 281 3.90 -12.79 -8.43
CA PRO A 281 2.78 -11.85 -8.44
C PRO A 281 2.58 -11.07 -9.74
N PRO A 282 3.63 -10.64 -10.50
CA PRO A 282 3.44 -10.02 -11.81
C PRO A 282 2.54 -10.81 -12.77
N ASP A 283 2.64 -12.14 -12.77
CA ASP A 283 1.85 -12.98 -13.67
C ASP A 283 0.35 -12.87 -13.36
N PHE A 284 -0.03 -12.87 -12.10
CA PHE A 284 -1.43 -12.73 -11.66
C PHE A 284 -1.97 -11.31 -11.90
N ILE A 285 -1.16 -10.29 -11.63
CA ILE A 285 -1.55 -8.90 -11.84
C ILE A 285 -1.80 -8.63 -13.32
N VAL A 286 -0.88 -9.07 -14.20
CA VAL A 286 -1.03 -8.90 -15.65
C VAL A 286 -2.24 -9.65 -16.18
N GLU A 287 -2.45 -10.88 -15.76
CA GLU A 287 -3.63 -11.67 -16.14
C GLU A 287 -4.94 -10.97 -15.74
N TYR A 288 -4.99 -10.44 -14.50
CA TYR A 288 -6.15 -9.70 -13.99
C TYR A 288 -6.45 -8.46 -14.84
N VAL A 289 -5.43 -7.65 -15.17
CA VAL A 289 -5.60 -6.43 -15.98
C VAL A 289 -5.99 -6.77 -17.42
N VAL A 290 -5.37 -7.76 -18.04
CA VAL A 290 -5.70 -8.21 -19.41
C VAL A 290 -7.16 -8.68 -19.49
N ASN A 291 -7.62 -9.43 -18.50
CA ASN A 291 -9.01 -9.88 -18.44
C ASN A 291 -9.99 -8.72 -18.27
N LYS A 292 -9.59 -7.69 -17.54
CA LYS A 292 -10.39 -6.47 -17.33
C LYS A 292 -10.42 -5.59 -18.60
N ALA A 293 -9.32 -5.52 -19.34
CA ALA A 293 -9.18 -4.75 -20.57
C ALA A 293 -9.94 -5.35 -21.76
N LYS A 294 -10.30 -6.63 -21.69
CA LYS A 294 -11.06 -7.34 -22.75
C LYS A 294 -12.59 -7.29 -22.56
N ARG A 295 -13.05 -6.81 -21.42
CA ARG A 295 -14.49 -6.63 -21.11
C ARG A 295 -14.99 -5.27 -21.59
#